data_99f467b991eeb83a5e1bacd7d5244f34
#
_entry.id   99f467b991eeb83a5e1bacd7d5244f34
#
_cell.length_a   1.000
_cell.length_b   1.000
_cell.length_c   1.000
_cell.angle_alpha   90.00
_cell.angle_beta   90.00
_cell.angle_gamma   90.00
#
_symmetry.space_group_name_H-M   'P 1'
#
loop_
_entity.id
_entity.type
_entity.pdbx_description
1 polymer ?
#
loop_
_entity_poly.entity_id
_entity_poly.type
_entity_poly.pdbx_seq_one_letter_code
_entity_poly.pdbx_strand_id
1 'polypeptide(L)'
;FMNELRERDMTAVLYLNNSWEWSGGYSVYLQWSGHGDAVVPAVDGWPAYMEYVKQFPQSDSAKALFANHVNYIVSRTNRYNQIKYVDDPTIMSWQIGNEPRAFSDENKEPFARWMADVAAQIKSLDPNHMVSSGSEGSWGCEMDMNLFEKIHADPNINYLNIHIWPYNWSWVKADSLKELLPRAKEN
;
A
#
# COMPACT_ATOMS: atom_id res chain seq x y z
N PHE A 1 9.84 -13.76 -12.85
CA PHE A 1 10.35 -12.80 -11.87
C PHE A 1 10.82 -13.52 -10.61
N MET A 2 9.94 -14.16 -9.79
CA MET A 2 10.34 -14.83 -8.52
C MET A 2 11.46 -15.86 -8.69
N ASN A 3 11.47 -16.66 -9.76
CA ASN A 3 12.56 -17.61 -10.03
C ASN A 3 13.90 -16.90 -10.24
N GLU A 4 13.91 -15.79 -10.96
CA GLU A 4 15.13 -15.02 -11.20
C GLU A 4 15.70 -14.40 -9.92
N LEU A 5 14.85 -13.98 -8.99
CA LEU A 5 15.28 -13.52 -7.67
C LEU A 5 15.91 -14.67 -6.87
N ARG A 6 15.24 -15.82 -6.84
CA ARG A 6 15.73 -17.02 -6.14
C ARG A 6 17.12 -17.45 -6.63
N GLU A 7 17.33 -17.50 -7.95
CA GLU A 7 18.62 -17.87 -8.56
C GLU A 7 19.75 -16.89 -8.22
N ARG A 8 19.41 -15.71 -7.69
CA ARG A 8 20.35 -14.65 -7.31
C ARG A 8 20.41 -14.40 -5.81
N ASP A 9 19.82 -15.28 -5.01
CA ASP A 9 19.71 -15.16 -3.55
C ASP A 9 19.10 -13.80 -3.11
N MET A 10 18.13 -13.33 -3.90
CA MET A 10 17.40 -12.09 -3.61
C MET A 10 16.02 -12.39 -3.10
N THR A 11 15.51 -11.52 -2.22
CA THR A 11 14.12 -11.55 -1.74
C THR A 11 13.35 -10.34 -2.25
N ALA A 12 12.01 -10.44 -2.20
CA ALA A 12 11.11 -9.38 -2.62
C ALA A 12 10.10 -9.00 -1.53
N VAL A 13 9.81 -7.71 -1.45
CA VAL A 13 8.59 -7.17 -0.85
C VAL A 13 7.58 -6.98 -1.97
N LEU A 14 6.42 -7.60 -1.85
CA LEU A 14 5.39 -7.55 -2.89
C LEU A 14 4.20 -6.70 -2.41
N TYR A 15 4.00 -5.53 -3.02
CA TYR A 15 2.81 -4.72 -2.75
C TYR A 15 1.60 -5.22 -3.56
N LEU A 16 0.43 -5.17 -2.95
CA LEU A 16 -0.80 -5.76 -3.48
C LEU A 16 -1.75 -4.73 -4.12
N ASN A 17 -1.55 -3.45 -3.83
CA ASN A 17 -2.35 -2.36 -4.33
C ASN A 17 -1.51 -1.08 -4.47
N ASN A 18 -2.12 -0.03 -5.00
CA ASN A 18 -1.54 1.30 -5.08
C ASN A 18 -2.61 2.35 -4.79
N SER A 19 -2.30 3.39 -4.04
CA SER A 19 -3.21 4.53 -3.92
C SER A 19 -3.25 5.36 -5.20
N TRP A 20 -2.18 5.27 -5.99
CA TRP A 20 -1.99 6.03 -7.22
C TRP A 20 -2.36 5.22 -8.46
N GLU A 21 -2.49 5.89 -9.59
CA GLU A 21 -2.94 5.31 -10.85
C GLU A 21 -1.93 4.37 -11.53
N TRP A 22 -0.67 4.35 -11.10
CA TRP A 22 0.45 3.70 -11.79
C TRP A 22 0.29 2.19 -12.03
N SER A 23 -0.54 1.54 -11.27
CA SER A 23 -0.91 0.13 -11.48
C SER A 23 -2.43 -0.07 -11.39
N GLY A 24 -3.19 0.91 -11.83
CA GLY A 24 -4.65 0.96 -11.74
C GLY A 24 -5.15 1.56 -10.43
N GLY A 25 -4.68 1.08 -9.31
CA GLY A 25 -4.91 1.65 -7.99
C GLY A 25 -6.38 1.78 -7.58
N TYR A 26 -6.65 2.65 -6.61
CA TYR A 26 -8.00 2.86 -6.08
C TYR A 26 -8.99 3.30 -7.15
N SER A 27 -8.55 4.10 -8.13
CA SER A 27 -9.39 4.61 -9.19
C SER A 27 -10.04 3.49 -10.00
N VAL A 28 -9.27 2.46 -10.36
CA VAL A 28 -9.78 1.33 -11.15
C VAL A 28 -10.71 0.43 -10.33
N TYR A 29 -10.41 0.20 -9.04
CA TYR A 29 -11.33 -0.54 -8.18
C TYR A 29 -12.68 0.18 -8.02
N LEU A 30 -12.68 1.51 -7.92
CA LEU A 30 -13.90 2.31 -7.88
C LEU A 30 -14.69 2.21 -9.19
N GLN A 31 -14.02 2.31 -10.35
CA GLN A 31 -14.67 2.10 -11.64
C GLN A 31 -15.33 0.73 -11.73
N TRP A 32 -14.60 -0.34 -11.41
CA TRP A 32 -15.13 -1.71 -11.47
C TRP A 32 -16.26 -1.97 -10.47
N SER A 33 -16.36 -1.17 -9.43
CA SER A 33 -17.43 -1.24 -8.43
C SER A 33 -18.60 -0.27 -8.69
N GLY A 34 -18.63 0.39 -9.85
CA GLY A 34 -19.77 1.17 -10.29
C GLY A 34 -19.77 2.64 -9.86
N HIS A 35 -18.61 3.21 -9.49
CA HIS A 35 -18.48 4.62 -9.09
C HIS A 35 -18.21 5.58 -10.27
N GLY A 36 -18.50 5.16 -11.50
CA GLY A 36 -18.22 5.92 -12.72
C GLY A 36 -16.89 5.57 -13.33
N ASP A 37 -16.44 6.35 -14.31
CA ASP A 37 -15.17 6.11 -15.00
C ASP A 37 -13.97 6.42 -14.10
N ALA A 38 -12.89 5.65 -14.27
CA ALA A 38 -11.66 5.87 -13.53
C ALA A 38 -11.07 7.25 -13.85
N VAL A 39 -10.75 8.00 -12.82
CA VAL A 39 -10.10 9.30 -12.93
C VAL A 39 -8.59 9.10 -12.98
N VAL A 40 -7.92 9.80 -13.91
CA VAL A 40 -6.47 9.69 -14.14
C VAL A 40 -5.85 11.09 -14.06
N PRO A 41 -4.86 11.32 -13.18
CA PRO A 41 -4.28 12.65 -12.96
C PRO A 41 -3.73 13.32 -14.22
N ALA A 42 -3.17 12.53 -15.14
CA ALA A 42 -2.61 13.05 -16.40
C ALA A 42 -3.69 13.64 -17.34
N VAL A 43 -4.95 13.24 -17.18
CA VAL A 43 -6.08 13.68 -17.99
C VAL A 43 -6.96 14.66 -17.23
N ASP A 44 -7.29 14.30 -15.99
CA ASP A 44 -8.34 14.98 -15.21
C ASP A 44 -7.75 15.93 -14.16
N GLY A 45 -6.44 15.84 -13.90
CA GLY A 45 -5.71 16.60 -12.88
C GLY A 45 -5.78 15.96 -11.49
N TRP A 46 -4.79 16.31 -10.67
CA TRP A 46 -4.64 15.79 -9.30
C TRP A 46 -5.84 16.10 -8.39
N PRO A 47 -6.46 17.30 -8.41
CA PRO A 47 -7.62 17.58 -7.55
C PRO A 47 -8.80 16.66 -7.84
N ALA A 48 -9.10 16.39 -9.12
CA ALA A 48 -10.17 15.48 -9.50
C ALA A 48 -9.86 14.03 -9.07
N TYR A 49 -8.61 13.61 -9.24
CA TYR A 49 -8.16 12.29 -8.81
C TYR A 49 -8.33 12.11 -7.29
N MET A 50 -7.84 13.04 -6.48
CA MET A 50 -7.93 12.99 -5.01
C MET A 50 -9.39 12.94 -4.54
N GLU A 51 -10.27 13.76 -5.15
CA GLU A 51 -11.69 13.78 -4.85
C GLU A 51 -12.37 12.44 -5.21
N TYR A 52 -11.95 11.80 -6.29
CA TYR A 52 -12.51 10.53 -6.71
C TYR A 52 -12.04 9.37 -5.82
N VAL A 53 -10.73 9.24 -5.59
CA VAL A 53 -10.16 8.10 -4.85
C VAL A 53 -10.45 8.11 -3.36
N LYS A 54 -10.79 9.26 -2.77
CA LYS A 54 -11.24 9.33 -1.37
C LYS A 54 -12.50 8.50 -1.07
N GLN A 55 -13.23 8.07 -2.10
CA GLN A 55 -14.39 7.19 -1.94
C GLN A 55 -13.99 5.74 -1.61
N PHE A 56 -12.74 5.33 -1.91
CA PHE A 56 -12.32 3.95 -1.78
C PHE A 56 -12.43 3.40 -0.34
N PRO A 57 -11.97 4.08 0.73
CA PRO A 57 -12.08 3.55 2.08
C PRO A 57 -13.52 3.32 2.56
N GLN A 58 -14.50 3.99 1.95
CA GLN A 58 -15.92 3.85 2.27
C GLN A 58 -16.67 2.89 1.33
N SER A 59 -16.07 2.49 0.20
CA SER A 59 -16.71 1.62 -0.78
C SER A 59 -16.51 0.14 -0.44
N ASP A 60 -17.53 -0.50 0.13
CA ASP A 60 -17.48 -1.93 0.43
C ASP A 60 -17.31 -2.78 -0.82
N SER A 61 -17.90 -2.39 -1.95
CA SER A 61 -17.75 -3.11 -3.22
C SER A 61 -16.33 -3.02 -3.78
N ALA A 62 -15.68 -1.85 -3.72
CA ALA A 62 -14.31 -1.68 -4.16
C ALA A 62 -13.33 -2.46 -3.24
N LYS A 63 -13.54 -2.39 -1.92
CA LYS A 63 -12.76 -3.18 -0.94
C LYS A 63 -12.93 -4.69 -1.14
N ALA A 64 -14.14 -5.17 -1.47
CA ALA A 64 -14.39 -6.58 -1.77
C ALA A 64 -13.64 -7.05 -3.02
N LEU A 65 -13.59 -6.23 -4.08
CA LEU A 65 -12.78 -6.53 -5.26
C LEU A 65 -11.29 -6.63 -4.93
N PHE A 66 -10.79 -5.73 -4.10
CA PHE A 66 -9.40 -5.81 -3.62
C PHE A 66 -9.17 -7.06 -2.75
N ALA A 67 -10.08 -7.39 -1.84
CA ALA A 67 -9.97 -8.60 -1.03
C ALA A 67 -9.91 -9.88 -1.89
N ASN A 68 -10.67 -9.94 -2.99
CA ASN A 68 -10.58 -11.03 -3.97
C ASN A 68 -9.20 -11.08 -4.65
N HIS A 69 -8.63 -9.93 -4.98
CA HIS A 69 -7.27 -9.85 -5.52
C HIS A 69 -6.23 -10.35 -4.51
N VAL A 70 -6.33 -9.97 -3.25
CA VAL A 70 -5.47 -10.48 -2.16
C VAL A 70 -5.54 -12.00 -2.10
N ASN A 71 -6.74 -12.58 -2.05
CA ASN A 71 -6.94 -14.02 -2.05
C ASN A 71 -6.24 -14.68 -3.25
N TYR A 72 -6.46 -14.15 -4.44
CA TYR A 72 -5.89 -14.70 -5.67
C TYR A 72 -4.36 -14.67 -5.69
N ILE A 73 -3.75 -13.54 -5.31
CA ILE A 73 -2.29 -13.39 -5.38
C ILE A 73 -1.59 -14.16 -4.26
N VAL A 74 -2.06 -14.04 -3.01
CA VAL A 74 -1.41 -14.68 -1.86
C VAL A 74 -1.48 -16.20 -1.95
N SER A 75 -2.64 -16.73 -2.39
CA SER A 75 -2.85 -18.20 -2.52
C SER A 75 -2.27 -18.80 -3.79
N ARG A 76 -1.60 -18.00 -4.61
CA ARG A 76 -1.11 -18.41 -5.92
C ARG A 76 0.01 -19.45 -5.85
N THR A 77 0.01 -20.37 -6.81
CA THR A 77 1.16 -21.25 -7.09
C THR A 77 1.94 -20.70 -8.28
N ASN A 78 3.25 -20.58 -8.13
CA ASN A 78 4.14 -20.17 -9.20
C ASN A 78 4.18 -21.24 -10.31
N ARG A 79 3.71 -20.89 -11.50
CA ARG A 79 3.58 -21.84 -12.61
C ARG A 79 4.91 -22.38 -13.15
N TYR A 80 6.04 -21.74 -12.85
CA TYR A 80 7.35 -22.14 -13.36
C TYR A 80 8.04 -23.17 -12.45
N ASN A 81 7.92 -23.03 -11.13
CA ASN A 81 8.59 -23.89 -10.15
C ASN A 81 7.62 -24.68 -9.27
N GLN A 82 6.32 -24.49 -9.45
CA GLN A 82 5.25 -25.16 -8.69
C GLN A 82 5.27 -24.88 -7.18
N ILE A 83 5.96 -23.83 -6.72
CA ILE A 83 5.98 -23.43 -5.31
C ILE A 83 4.78 -22.50 -5.07
N LYS A 84 4.02 -22.74 -4.02
CA LYS A 84 2.99 -21.81 -3.56
C LYS A 84 3.67 -20.55 -3.03
N TYR A 85 3.07 -19.39 -3.26
CA TYR A 85 3.64 -18.14 -2.78
C TYR A 85 3.75 -18.09 -1.25
N VAL A 86 2.81 -18.66 -0.53
CA VAL A 86 2.86 -18.78 0.94
C VAL A 86 4.01 -19.64 1.47
N ASP A 87 4.62 -20.47 0.61
CA ASP A 87 5.76 -21.33 0.93
C ASP A 87 7.05 -20.87 0.24
N ASP A 88 7.04 -19.72 -0.46
CA ASP A 88 8.18 -19.25 -1.25
C ASP A 88 9.08 -18.31 -0.44
N PRO A 89 10.27 -18.78 0.04
CA PRO A 89 11.17 -17.97 0.85
C PRO A 89 11.79 -16.78 0.09
N THR A 90 11.55 -16.66 -1.21
CA THR A 90 11.93 -15.50 -2.01
C THR A 90 11.02 -14.31 -1.69
N ILE A 91 9.82 -14.54 -1.13
CA ILE A 91 8.95 -13.49 -0.63
C ILE A 91 9.37 -13.16 0.81
N MET A 92 9.83 -11.95 1.06
CA MET A 92 10.11 -11.46 2.41
C MET A 92 8.83 -11.01 3.11
N SER A 93 8.01 -10.25 2.41
CA SER A 93 6.77 -9.72 2.97
C SER A 93 5.74 -9.36 1.90
N TRP A 94 4.48 -9.35 2.33
CA TRP A 94 3.37 -8.72 1.64
C TRP A 94 3.20 -7.28 2.13
N GLN A 95 3.03 -6.37 1.20
CA GLN A 95 2.75 -4.99 1.50
C GLN A 95 1.33 -4.66 1.03
N ILE A 96 0.47 -4.14 1.92
CA ILE A 96 -0.95 -3.92 1.64
C ILE A 96 -1.12 -3.03 0.41
N GLY A 97 -0.32 -1.97 0.31
CA GLY A 97 -0.32 -1.12 -0.85
C GLY A 97 0.95 -0.30 -0.98
N ASN A 98 1.14 0.32 -2.12
CA ASN A 98 2.10 1.41 -2.26
C ASN A 98 1.41 2.71 -1.86
N GLU A 99 1.91 3.34 -0.81
CA GLU A 99 1.45 4.63 -0.28
C GLU A 99 -0.07 4.68 -0.03
N PRO A 100 -0.63 3.70 0.74
CA PRO A 100 -2.06 3.74 1.07
C PRO A 100 -2.39 5.00 1.87
N ARG A 101 -3.50 5.66 1.48
CA ARG A 101 -3.96 6.92 2.09
C ARG A 101 -5.44 6.90 2.42
N ALA A 102 -5.82 7.68 3.42
CA ALA A 102 -7.20 7.97 3.76
C ALA A 102 -7.85 8.98 2.78
N PHE A 103 -7.08 9.94 2.27
CA PHE A 103 -7.48 11.04 1.36
C PHE A 103 -8.48 12.04 1.95
N SER A 104 -8.90 11.90 3.19
CA SER A 104 -9.67 12.89 3.94
C SER A 104 -9.74 12.54 5.42
N ASP A 105 -10.07 13.53 6.26
CA ASP A 105 -10.22 13.32 7.70
C ASP A 105 -11.37 12.36 8.04
N GLU A 106 -12.48 12.42 7.29
CA GLU A 106 -13.63 11.55 7.49
C GLU A 106 -13.31 10.07 7.21
N ASN A 107 -12.28 9.83 6.41
CA ASN A 107 -11.86 8.49 6.02
C ASN A 107 -10.86 7.84 6.98
N LYS A 108 -10.33 8.55 7.97
CA LYS A 108 -9.31 8.03 8.89
C LYS A 108 -9.73 6.71 9.54
N GLU A 109 -10.93 6.66 10.10
CA GLU A 109 -11.45 5.45 10.75
C GLU A 109 -11.81 4.32 9.76
N PRO A 110 -12.54 4.57 8.64
CA PRO A 110 -12.73 3.56 7.61
C PRO A 110 -11.42 3.02 7.03
N PHE A 111 -10.43 3.88 6.82
CA PHE A 111 -9.11 3.50 6.32
C PHE A 111 -8.36 2.61 7.32
N ALA A 112 -8.31 2.99 8.60
CA ALA A 112 -7.65 2.17 9.63
C ALA A 112 -8.29 0.78 9.74
N ARG A 113 -9.62 0.69 9.71
CA ARG A 113 -10.32 -0.62 9.72
C ARG A 113 -9.98 -1.45 8.49
N TRP A 114 -10.02 -0.85 7.30
CA TRP A 114 -9.67 -1.55 6.07
C TRP A 114 -8.23 -2.08 6.09
N MET A 115 -7.26 -1.30 6.61
CA MET A 115 -5.87 -1.74 6.76
C MET A 115 -5.76 -2.96 7.69
N ALA A 116 -6.46 -2.93 8.83
CA ALA A 116 -6.51 -4.05 9.77
C ALA A 116 -7.16 -5.30 9.16
N ASP A 117 -8.29 -5.14 8.46
CA ASP A 117 -9.01 -6.23 7.80
C ASP A 117 -8.14 -6.91 6.74
N VAL A 118 -7.42 -6.13 5.94
CA VAL A 118 -6.51 -6.67 4.90
C VAL A 118 -5.30 -7.36 5.53
N ALA A 119 -4.70 -6.78 6.56
CA ALA A 119 -3.58 -7.41 7.28
C ALA A 119 -4.01 -8.77 7.88
N ALA A 120 -5.17 -8.81 8.52
CA ALA A 120 -5.74 -10.05 9.06
C ALA A 120 -6.04 -11.08 7.96
N GLN A 121 -6.59 -10.63 6.83
CA GLN A 121 -6.84 -11.51 5.67
C GLN A 121 -5.54 -12.12 5.15
N ILE A 122 -4.50 -11.31 4.93
CA ILE A 122 -3.20 -11.82 4.47
C ILE A 122 -2.66 -12.85 5.46
N LYS A 123 -2.66 -12.55 6.76
CA LYS A 123 -2.17 -13.48 7.79
C LYS A 123 -2.98 -14.76 7.90
N SER A 124 -4.28 -14.72 7.60
CA SER A 124 -5.11 -15.94 7.56
C SER A 124 -4.77 -16.85 6.39
N LEU A 125 -4.30 -16.29 5.27
CA LEU A 125 -3.89 -17.02 4.07
C LEU A 125 -2.44 -17.47 4.14
N ASP A 126 -1.59 -16.62 4.71
CA ASP A 126 -0.15 -16.76 4.77
C ASP A 126 0.40 -16.41 6.16
N PRO A 127 0.52 -17.39 7.06
CA PRO A 127 1.12 -17.18 8.38
C PRO A 127 2.65 -17.05 8.34
N ASN A 128 3.31 -17.36 7.23
CA ASN A 128 4.76 -17.49 7.13
C ASN A 128 5.45 -16.14 6.87
N HIS A 129 4.91 -15.34 5.96
CA HIS A 129 5.55 -14.10 5.55
C HIS A 129 5.12 -12.90 6.40
N MET A 130 5.99 -11.90 6.44
CA MET A 130 5.69 -10.63 7.10
C MET A 130 4.63 -9.84 6.32
N VAL A 131 3.95 -8.95 7.02
CA VAL A 131 3.02 -7.98 6.43
C VAL A 131 3.43 -6.58 6.84
N SER A 132 3.38 -5.64 5.91
CA SER A 132 3.55 -4.21 6.16
C SER A 132 2.43 -3.41 5.50
N SER A 133 2.24 -2.19 5.98
CA SER A 133 1.22 -1.28 5.44
C SER A 133 1.56 -0.76 4.03
N GLY A 134 2.83 -0.45 3.79
CA GLY A 134 3.29 0.30 2.63
C GLY A 134 3.17 1.81 2.78
N SER A 135 3.02 2.28 4.03
CA SER A 135 2.82 3.69 4.34
C SER A 135 4.01 4.56 3.96
N GLU A 136 3.73 5.80 3.60
CA GLU A 136 4.73 6.86 3.40
C GLU A 136 4.96 7.71 4.68
N GLY A 137 4.49 7.23 5.85
CA GLY A 137 4.58 7.96 7.10
C GLY A 137 3.33 8.81 7.38
N SER A 138 3.53 9.96 8.04
CA SER A 138 2.43 10.86 8.44
C SER A 138 1.58 11.35 7.27
N TRP A 139 2.17 11.52 6.09
CA TRP A 139 1.45 11.93 4.87
C TRP A 139 0.34 10.97 4.49
N GLY A 140 0.56 9.66 4.57
CA GLY A 140 -0.46 8.64 4.30
C GLY A 140 -1.61 8.64 5.31
N CYS A 141 -1.39 9.25 6.45
CA CYS A 141 -2.35 9.33 7.56
C CYS A 141 -2.92 10.75 7.77
N GLU A 142 -2.98 11.57 6.72
CA GLU A 142 -3.48 12.96 6.79
C GLU A 142 -2.78 13.77 7.90
N MET A 143 -1.45 13.63 8.02
CA MET A 143 -0.60 14.24 9.06
C MET A 143 -0.98 13.88 10.49
N ASP A 144 -1.73 12.80 10.70
CA ASP A 144 -2.17 12.31 12.01
C ASP A 144 -1.30 11.15 12.48
N MET A 145 -0.36 11.42 13.37
CA MET A 145 0.53 10.39 13.94
C MET A 145 -0.22 9.38 14.81
N ASN A 146 -1.34 9.76 15.45
CA ASN A 146 -2.13 8.79 16.21
C ASN A 146 -2.78 7.76 15.28
N LEU A 147 -3.21 8.18 14.09
CA LEU A 147 -3.72 7.26 13.07
C LEU A 147 -2.59 6.33 12.57
N PHE A 148 -1.40 6.88 12.33
CA PHE A 148 -0.24 6.10 11.92
C PHE A 148 0.11 5.04 12.99
N GLU A 149 0.22 5.43 14.26
CA GLU A 149 0.48 4.53 15.36
C GLU A 149 -0.62 3.46 15.51
N LYS A 150 -1.89 3.85 15.41
CA LYS A 150 -3.03 2.94 15.49
C LYS A 150 -2.97 1.85 14.43
N ILE A 151 -2.69 2.21 13.17
CA ILE A 151 -2.58 1.25 12.06
C ILE A 151 -1.42 0.28 12.32
N HIS A 152 -0.27 0.79 12.71
CA HIS A 152 0.93 -0.02 12.88
C HIS A 152 1.00 -0.77 14.22
N ALA A 153 0.10 -0.49 15.15
CA ALA A 153 -0.09 -1.29 16.37
C ALA A 153 -0.91 -2.57 16.12
N ASP A 154 -1.46 -2.77 14.92
CA ASP A 154 -2.19 -3.99 14.58
C ASP A 154 -1.24 -5.21 14.65
N PRO A 155 -1.63 -6.30 15.37
CA PRO A 155 -0.77 -7.47 15.57
C PRO A 155 -0.43 -8.23 14.27
N ASN A 156 -1.16 -7.98 13.19
CA ASN A 156 -0.91 -8.59 11.88
C ASN A 156 0.08 -7.79 11.04
N ILE A 157 0.48 -6.58 11.46
CA ILE A 157 1.52 -5.76 10.81
C ILE A 157 2.85 -5.99 11.53
N ASN A 158 3.85 -6.47 10.81
CA ASN A 158 5.10 -6.94 11.40
C ASN A 158 6.20 -5.88 11.46
N TYR A 159 6.15 -4.87 10.58
CA TYR A 159 7.14 -3.79 10.57
C TYR A 159 6.57 -2.52 9.96
N LEU A 160 7.19 -1.41 10.34
CA LEU A 160 6.92 -0.08 9.81
C LEU A 160 7.72 0.16 8.54
N ASN A 161 7.13 0.88 7.60
CA ASN A 161 7.85 1.46 6.48
C ASN A 161 7.42 2.92 6.31
N ILE A 162 8.34 3.71 5.81
CA ILE A 162 8.10 5.10 5.41
C ILE A 162 8.74 5.34 4.06
N HIS A 163 8.19 6.28 3.30
CA HIS A 163 8.79 6.80 2.09
C HIS A 163 9.27 8.22 2.34
N ILE A 164 10.45 8.55 1.87
CA ILE A 164 11.05 9.88 2.08
C ILE A 164 11.43 10.45 0.72
N TRP A 165 10.70 11.48 0.30
CA TRP A 165 10.88 12.17 -0.98
C TRP A 165 11.28 13.63 -0.78
N PRO A 166 12.54 13.92 -0.38
CA PRO A 166 12.95 15.25 0.07
C PRO A 166 12.76 16.34 -0.97
N TYR A 167 12.95 16.02 -2.24
CA TYR A 167 12.71 16.96 -3.33
C TYR A 167 11.23 17.25 -3.55
N ASN A 168 10.40 16.19 -3.60
CA ASN A 168 8.96 16.30 -3.82
C ASN A 168 8.28 17.06 -2.68
N TRP A 169 8.82 16.90 -1.46
CA TRP A 169 8.30 17.56 -0.26
C TRP A 169 8.98 18.89 0.02
N SER A 170 9.82 19.36 -0.90
CA SER A 170 10.54 20.64 -0.78
C SER A 170 11.39 20.79 0.49
N TRP A 171 11.82 19.67 1.07
CA TRP A 171 12.67 19.67 2.28
C TRP A 171 14.08 20.16 1.99
N VAL A 172 14.55 19.94 0.76
CA VAL A 172 15.88 20.40 0.30
C VAL A 172 15.79 21.05 -1.06
N LYS A 173 16.68 22.01 -1.27
CA LYS A 173 17.07 22.49 -2.59
C LYS A 173 18.23 21.61 -3.08
N ALA A 174 18.37 21.44 -4.39
CA ALA A 174 19.26 20.46 -5.05
C ALA A 174 20.71 20.34 -4.52
N ASP A 175 21.20 21.24 -3.68
CA ASP A 175 22.61 21.40 -3.40
C ASP A 175 23.08 20.97 -1.99
N SER A 176 22.22 20.42 -1.11
CA SER A 176 22.67 20.14 0.25
C SER A 176 22.09 18.86 0.86
N LEU A 177 22.82 17.76 0.69
CA LEU A 177 22.64 16.51 1.44
C LEU A 177 22.70 16.69 2.98
N LYS A 178 23.36 17.75 3.47
CA LYS A 178 23.51 18.02 4.90
C LYS A 178 22.22 18.46 5.59
N GLU A 179 21.26 18.98 4.84
CA GLU A 179 19.95 19.40 5.36
C GLU A 179 18.92 18.26 5.40
N LEU A 180 19.22 17.13 4.72
CA LEU A 180 18.35 15.97 4.63
C LEU A 180 18.25 15.16 5.94
N LEU A 181 19.40 14.96 6.59
CA LEU A 181 19.49 14.03 7.72
C LEU A 181 18.68 14.45 8.96
N PRO A 182 18.58 15.74 9.35
CA PRO A 182 17.72 16.12 10.47
C PRO A 182 16.23 15.88 10.19
N ARG A 183 15.75 16.26 9.01
CA ARG A 183 14.33 16.16 8.64
C ARG A 183 13.86 14.73 8.40
N ALA A 184 14.75 13.87 7.91
CA ALA A 184 14.46 12.43 7.78
C ALA A 184 14.27 11.72 9.13
N LYS A 185 14.76 12.32 10.23
CA LYS A 185 14.59 11.80 11.60
C LYS A 185 13.31 12.28 12.28
N GLU A 186 12.69 13.33 11.74
CA GLU A 186 11.45 13.93 12.26
C GLU A 186 10.20 13.35 11.59
N ASN A 187 10.34 12.60 10.49
CA ASN A 187 9.27 11.91 9.77
C ASN A 187 9.27 10.42 10.15
#